data_467ae49bb970a0d6f379f94e8a21adf5
#
_entry.id   467ae49bb970a0d6f379f94e8a21adf5
#
_cell.length_a   1.000
_cell.length_b   1.000
_cell.length_c   1.000
_cell.angle_alpha   90.00
_cell.angle_beta   90.00
_cell.angle_gamma   90.00
#
_symmetry.space_group_name_H-M   'P 1'
#
loop_
_entity.id
_entity.type
_entity.pdbx_description
1 polymer ?
#
loop_
_entity_poly.entity_id
_entity_poly.type
_entity_poly.pdbx_seq_one_letter_code
_entity_poly.pdbx_strand_id
1 'polypeptide(L)'
;MRRLAAAALAAVLLLSTALGERVTFRLSADIDPVQYPAQERKLAQGLKSLFRLLTVEGDVVASDGSFDARIDLGLTNAPEKTATRIRFFGLDSHWGIQATDLGGETLMVNQLAWLEFAIKAYNHLDLPLQRVFLWLSPYAHTSAWTGIRQAIADLTAQENDGRLENTALITCAEEIARLSEEDRALYYYIEAFGLESGADANIFDALATLPEYVEANFPDGLSIEHTENGVSWQNGEETVFSYAEADGTQVVSLHLPDLVDFSATLRRDALLFTGALSLQSDVLNADVSFSLPASYPVTLPFYAQIDADGMMTGDDGIHLAFEGEAQGDTVIIRRIQPDHSATMMTLTVKVIQVAEGTVKYAPEDVQGTNVLSVDGPALAELLGRIGK
;
A
#
# COMPACT_ATOMS: atom_id res chain seq x y z
N MET A 1 12.88 11.35 8.26
CA MET A 1 11.62 12.10 8.13
C MET A 1 10.59 11.39 7.26
N ARG A 2 10.90 10.90 6.04
CA ARG A 2 9.94 10.30 5.10
C ARG A 2 9.24 9.03 5.63
N ARG A 3 9.97 8.08 6.25
CA ARG A 3 9.38 6.87 6.86
C ARG A 3 8.48 7.19 8.06
N LEU A 4 8.74 8.29 8.74
CA LEU A 4 7.94 8.76 9.88
C LEU A 4 6.70 9.53 9.42
N ALA A 5 6.83 10.34 8.38
CA ALA A 5 5.67 10.97 7.75
C ALA A 5 4.73 9.89 7.17
N ALA A 6 5.27 8.81 6.58
CA ALA A 6 4.48 7.68 6.10
C ALA A 6 3.84 6.89 7.25
N ALA A 7 4.56 6.64 8.37
CA ALA A 7 4.00 5.98 9.54
C ALA A 7 2.95 6.87 10.25
N ALA A 8 3.21 8.17 10.34
CA ALA A 8 2.24 9.14 10.87
C ALA A 8 1.01 9.25 9.96
N LEU A 9 1.22 9.29 8.64
CA LEU A 9 0.13 9.30 7.67
C LEU A 9 -0.68 7.99 7.72
N ALA A 10 -0.02 6.84 7.83
CA ALA A 10 -0.69 5.56 8.00
C ALA A 10 -1.46 5.49 9.33
N ALA A 11 -0.89 5.98 10.44
CA ALA A 11 -1.59 6.07 11.71
C ALA A 11 -2.81 7.03 11.62
N VAL A 12 -2.65 8.15 10.92
CA VAL A 12 -3.73 9.11 10.65
C VAL A 12 -4.81 8.51 9.76
N LEU A 13 -4.44 7.77 8.72
CA LEU A 13 -5.38 7.07 7.84
C LEU A 13 -6.13 5.95 8.59
N LEU A 14 -5.46 5.24 9.50
CA LEU A 14 -6.10 4.25 10.37
C LEU A 14 -7.11 4.89 11.34
N LEU A 15 -6.86 6.13 11.79
CA LEU A 15 -7.80 6.90 12.62
C LEU A 15 -8.95 7.50 11.80
N SER A 16 -8.76 7.72 10.50
CA SER A 16 -9.76 8.34 9.60
C SER A 16 -10.78 7.36 9.02
N THR A 17 -10.80 6.11 9.46
CA THR A 17 -11.79 5.12 9.01
C THR A 17 -13.23 5.43 9.45
N ALA A 18 -13.41 6.42 10.33
CA ALA A 18 -14.71 6.98 10.66
C ALA A 18 -15.14 7.97 9.56
N LEU A 19 -15.85 7.46 8.55
CA LEU A 19 -16.44 8.28 7.49
C LEU A 19 -17.32 9.39 8.08
N GLY A 20 -17.00 10.64 7.75
CA GLY A 20 -17.78 11.80 8.19
C GLY A 20 -17.36 12.43 9.52
N GLU A 21 -16.25 12.01 10.11
CA GLU A 21 -15.71 12.65 11.33
C GLU A 21 -14.37 13.35 11.06
N ARG A 22 -14.16 14.46 11.76
CA ARG A 22 -12.88 15.16 11.85
C ARG A 22 -12.20 14.78 13.16
N VAL A 23 -11.02 14.23 13.09
CA VAL A 23 -10.22 13.85 14.26
C VAL A 23 -9.03 14.78 14.40
N THR A 24 -8.96 15.50 15.50
CA THR A 24 -7.79 16.33 15.88
C THR A 24 -6.92 15.54 16.84
N PHE A 25 -5.62 15.53 16.60
CA PHE A 25 -4.69 14.70 17.35
C PHE A 25 -3.34 15.38 17.61
N ARG A 26 -2.64 14.86 18.61
CA ARG A 26 -1.22 15.14 18.85
C ARG A 26 -0.43 13.84 18.76
N LEU A 27 0.74 13.91 18.10
CA LEU A 27 1.59 12.77 17.88
C LEU A 27 2.93 12.95 18.60
N SER A 28 3.38 11.89 19.25
CA SER A 28 4.74 11.79 19.81
C SER A 28 5.33 10.43 19.46
N ALA A 29 6.66 10.36 19.38
CA ALA A 29 7.36 9.12 19.13
C ALA A 29 8.52 8.94 20.09
N ASP A 30 8.69 7.72 20.58
CA ASP A 30 9.91 7.27 21.26
C ASP A 30 10.56 6.16 20.42
N ILE A 31 11.86 6.27 20.21
CA ILE A 31 12.65 5.38 19.37
C ILE A 31 13.76 4.81 20.22
N ASP A 32 13.94 3.49 20.19
CA ASP A 32 15.11 2.84 20.78
C ASP A 32 16.13 2.50 19.69
N PRO A 33 17.18 3.32 19.48
CA PRO A 33 18.16 3.12 18.42
C PRO A 33 18.96 1.81 18.56
N VAL A 34 19.00 1.23 19.77
CA VAL A 34 19.77 0.00 20.01
C VAL A 34 19.13 -1.19 19.32
N GLN A 35 17.80 -1.15 19.16
CA GLN A 35 17.01 -2.21 18.52
C GLN A 35 17.08 -2.19 16.99
N TYR A 36 17.74 -1.20 16.41
CA TYR A 36 17.89 -1.12 14.95
C TYR A 36 19.18 -1.80 14.48
N PRO A 37 19.22 -2.35 13.25
CA PRO A 37 20.43 -2.80 12.62
C PRO A 37 21.54 -1.73 12.65
N ALA A 38 22.78 -2.15 12.69
CA ALA A 38 23.93 -1.23 12.89
C ALA A 38 23.96 -0.06 11.87
N GLN A 39 23.59 -0.33 10.62
CA GLN A 39 23.49 0.65 9.54
C GLN A 39 22.40 1.70 9.77
N GLU A 40 21.31 1.34 10.45
CA GLU A 40 20.16 2.21 10.70
C GLU A 40 20.21 2.95 12.04
N ARG A 41 21.09 2.54 12.97
CA ARG A 41 21.17 3.13 14.33
C ARG A 41 21.39 4.62 14.34
N LYS A 42 22.27 5.12 13.46
CA LYS A 42 22.55 6.55 13.37
C LYS A 42 21.32 7.35 12.93
N LEU A 43 20.57 6.82 11.98
CA LEU A 43 19.32 7.42 11.54
C LEU A 43 18.28 7.40 12.67
N ALA A 44 18.10 6.26 13.33
CA ALA A 44 17.18 6.10 14.45
C ALA A 44 17.51 7.07 15.60
N GLN A 45 18.79 7.29 15.88
CA GLN A 45 19.23 8.25 16.89
C GLN A 45 18.95 9.70 16.48
N GLY A 46 19.15 10.05 15.21
CA GLY A 46 18.78 11.35 14.67
C GLY A 46 17.27 11.61 14.78
N LEU A 47 16.46 10.63 14.44
CA LEU A 47 15.01 10.70 14.55
C LEU A 47 14.54 10.84 16.00
N LYS A 48 15.11 10.08 16.94
CA LYS A 48 14.84 10.23 18.37
C LYS A 48 15.09 11.65 18.85
N SER A 49 16.21 12.22 18.44
CA SER A 49 16.60 13.60 18.80
C SER A 49 15.62 14.62 18.21
N LEU A 50 15.20 14.43 16.94
CA LEU A 50 14.25 15.29 16.26
C LEU A 50 12.88 15.28 16.97
N PHE A 51 12.35 14.10 17.29
CA PHE A 51 11.05 14.00 17.98
C PHE A 51 10.99 14.62 19.35
N ARG A 52 12.12 14.67 20.05
CA ARG A 52 12.21 15.39 21.34
C ARG A 52 12.14 16.91 21.20
N LEU A 53 12.49 17.43 20.03
CA LEU A 53 12.51 18.86 19.74
C LEU A 53 11.22 19.35 19.07
N LEU A 54 10.44 18.46 18.50
CA LEU A 54 9.23 18.80 17.74
C LEU A 54 7.96 18.48 18.51
N THR A 55 6.96 19.32 18.35
CA THR A 55 5.55 18.97 18.57
C THR A 55 4.90 18.73 17.23
N VAL A 56 4.09 17.67 17.14
CA VAL A 56 3.35 17.33 15.93
C VAL A 56 1.88 17.28 16.31
N GLU A 57 1.10 18.19 15.76
CA GLU A 57 -0.35 18.22 15.91
C GLU A 57 -0.99 18.17 14.53
N GLY A 58 -2.20 17.67 14.46
CA GLY A 58 -2.88 17.61 13.18
C GLY A 58 -4.37 17.38 13.31
N ASP A 59 -5.02 17.47 12.19
CA ASP A 59 -6.40 17.05 12.01
C ASP A 59 -6.56 16.27 10.72
N VAL A 60 -7.50 15.33 10.71
CA VAL A 60 -7.85 14.55 9.55
C VAL A 60 -9.37 14.42 9.45
N VAL A 61 -9.87 14.49 8.24
CA VAL A 61 -11.25 14.18 7.89
C VAL A 61 -11.29 13.37 6.61
N ALA A 62 -12.14 12.37 6.56
CA ALA A 62 -12.39 11.57 5.36
C ALA A 62 -13.88 11.43 5.12
N SER A 63 -14.31 11.50 3.87
CA SER A 63 -15.69 11.27 3.45
C SER A 63 -15.72 10.89 1.96
N ASP A 64 -16.55 9.89 1.62
CA ASP A 64 -16.88 9.51 0.23
C ASP A 64 -15.67 9.42 -0.72
N GLY A 65 -14.60 8.73 -0.29
CA GLY A 65 -13.39 8.55 -1.09
C GLY A 65 -12.45 9.76 -1.14
N SER A 66 -12.79 10.83 -0.45
CA SER A 66 -11.97 12.04 -0.32
C SER A 66 -11.42 12.17 1.09
N PHE A 67 -10.25 12.81 1.24
CA PHE A 67 -9.66 13.09 2.55
C PHE A 67 -8.96 14.46 2.58
N ASP A 68 -8.85 15.05 3.76
CA ASP A 68 -8.06 16.24 4.06
C ASP A 68 -7.33 16.02 5.39
N ALA A 69 -6.02 16.00 5.37
CA ALA A 69 -5.16 15.82 6.53
C ALA A 69 -4.20 17.00 6.65
N ARG A 70 -4.16 17.62 7.82
CA ARG A 70 -3.28 18.74 8.14
C ARG A 70 -2.37 18.36 9.29
N ILE A 71 -1.10 18.69 9.15
CA ILE A 71 -0.07 18.45 10.15
C ILE A 71 0.66 19.76 10.42
N ASP A 72 0.63 20.19 11.65
CA ASP A 72 1.37 21.35 12.17
C ASP A 72 2.59 20.85 12.92
N LEU A 73 3.77 21.23 12.44
CA LEU A 73 5.05 20.99 13.10
C LEU A 73 5.44 22.23 13.89
N GLY A 74 5.63 22.08 15.18
CA GLY A 74 6.07 23.13 16.08
C GLY A 74 7.33 22.73 16.85
N LEU A 75 7.87 23.65 17.65
CA LEU A 75 8.99 23.36 18.53
C LEU A 75 8.48 23.10 19.96
N THR A 76 9.02 22.10 20.62
CA THR A 76 8.64 21.74 22.01
C THR A 76 8.83 22.91 22.99
N ASN A 77 9.80 23.77 22.74
CA ASN A 77 10.11 24.95 23.56
C ASN A 77 9.33 26.21 23.15
N ALA A 78 8.58 26.16 22.06
CA ALA A 78 7.74 27.25 21.57
C ALA A 78 6.49 26.69 20.87
N PRO A 79 5.63 25.96 21.60
CA PRO A 79 4.51 25.21 21.01
C PRO A 79 3.46 26.10 20.35
N GLU A 80 3.41 27.40 20.71
CA GLU A 80 2.53 28.39 20.11
C GLU A 80 2.97 28.82 18.70
N LYS A 81 4.17 28.44 18.27
CA LYS A 81 4.72 28.76 16.96
C LYS A 81 4.74 27.53 16.09
N THR A 82 3.84 27.49 15.12
CA THR A 82 3.92 26.50 14.05
C THR A 82 5.12 26.83 13.17
N ALA A 83 6.10 25.91 13.12
CA ALA A 83 7.27 26.06 12.28
C ALA A 83 6.92 25.77 10.81
N THR A 84 6.16 24.71 10.57
CA THR A 84 5.72 24.31 9.24
C THR A 84 4.34 23.68 9.34
N ARG A 85 3.46 24.04 8.41
CA ARG A 85 2.16 23.39 8.21
C ARG A 85 2.20 22.62 6.90
N ILE A 86 1.82 21.36 6.96
CA ILE A 86 1.69 20.49 5.79
C ILE A 86 0.23 20.04 5.70
N ARG A 87 -0.35 20.11 4.51
CA ARG A 87 -1.67 19.60 4.21
C ARG A 87 -1.57 18.58 3.10
N PHE A 88 -2.13 17.39 3.33
CA PHE A 88 -2.34 16.36 2.34
C PHE A 88 -3.83 16.22 2.08
N PHE A 89 -4.23 16.15 0.84
CA PHE A 89 -5.64 15.94 0.53
C PHE A 89 -5.80 15.08 -0.71
N GLY A 90 -6.89 14.35 -0.76
CA GLY A 90 -7.32 13.56 -1.91
C GLY A 90 -8.71 14.02 -2.34
N LEU A 91 -8.86 14.32 -3.62
CA LEU A 91 -10.07 14.78 -4.24
C LEU A 91 -10.31 14.00 -5.51
N ASP A 92 -11.37 13.19 -5.54
CA ASP A 92 -11.81 12.37 -6.69
C ASP A 92 -10.65 11.66 -7.43
N SER A 93 -9.98 12.37 -8.32
CA SER A 93 -8.91 11.84 -9.16
C SER A 93 -7.53 12.44 -8.88
N HIS A 94 -7.40 13.32 -7.88
CA HIS A 94 -6.16 14.04 -7.60
C HIS A 94 -5.77 13.97 -6.13
N TRP A 95 -4.47 13.85 -5.88
CA TRP A 95 -3.86 14.09 -4.57
C TRP A 95 -3.09 15.40 -4.61
N GLY A 96 -3.17 16.14 -3.51
CA GLY A 96 -2.45 17.40 -3.36
C GLY A 96 -1.65 17.46 -2.07
N ILE A 97 -0.54 18.19 -2.13
CA ILE A 97 0.25 18.57 -0.98
C ILE A 97 0.46 20.09 -0.99
N GLN A 98 0.21 20.71 0.14
CA GLN A 98 0.52 22.11 0.43
C GLN A 98 1.43 22.14 1.64
N ALA A 99 2.44 23.02 1.63
CA ALA A 99 3.26 23.26 2.80
C ALA A 99 3.58 24.76 2.90
N THR A 100 3.73 25.25 4.12
CA THR A 100 4.09 26.66 4.36
C THR A 100 5.39 27.01 3.62
N ASP A 101 6.35 26.09 3.64
CA ASP A 101 7.67 26.27 3.04
C ASP A 101 7.67 26.23 1.49
N LEU A 102 6.54 25.83 0.90
CA LEU A 102 6.31 25.91 -0.55
C LEU A 102 5.73 27.27 -0.98
N GLY A 103 5.65 28.25 -0.04
CA GLY A 103 5.12 29.60 -0.35
C GLY A 103 3.64 29.62 -0.71
N GLY A 104 2.87 28.62 -0.25
CA GLY A 104 1.45 28.46 -0.57
C GLY A 104 1.18 27.75 -1.89
N GLU A 105 2.22 27.28 -2.58
CA GLU A 105 2.06 26.49 -3.80
C GLU A 105 1.47 25.11 -3.47
N THR A 106 0.53 24.67 -4.29
CA THR A 106 -0.03 23.31 -4.22
C THR A 106 0.68 22.44 -5.24
N LEU A 107 1.26 21.34 -4.78
CA LEU A 107 1.76 20.31 -5.66
C LEU A 107 0.68 19.25 -5.82
N MET A 108 0.33 18.91 -7.05
CA MET A 108 -0.74 17.97 -7.37
C MET A 108 -0.24 16.81 -8.20
N VAL A 109 -0.82 15.65 -7.98
CA VAL A 109 -0.62 14.46 -8.81
C VAL A 109 -1.98 13.82 -9.09
N ASN A 110 -2.22 13.46 -10.33
CA ASN A 110 -3.37 12.63 -10.68
C ASN A 110 -3.19 11.26 -10.01
N GLN A 111 -4.25 10.72 -9.41
CA GLN A 111 -4.21 9.40 -8.77
C GLN A 111 -3.81 8.29 -9.75
N LEU A 112 -4.19 8.43 -11.02
CA LEU A 112 -3.82 7.50 -12.08
C LEU A 112 -2.34 7.62 -12.50
N ALA A 113 -1.72 8.75 -12.22
CA ALA A 113 -0.34 9.06 -12.54
C ALA A 113 0.57 9.07 -11.31
N TRP A 114 0.08 8.60 -10.14
CA TRP A 114 0.88 8.53 -8.92
C TRP A 114 2.17 7.70 -9.12
N LEU A 115 2.11 6.72 -10.00
CA LEU A 115 3.22 5.88 -10.36
C LEU A 115 4.35 6.66 -11.03
N GLU A 116 4.05 7.54 -12.00
CA GLU A 116 5.06 8.40 -12.60
C GLU A 116 5.71 9.34 -11.56
N PHE A 117 4.92 9.80 -10.58
CA PHE A 117 5.47 10.54 -9.45
C PHE A 117 6.40 9.67 -8.60
N ALA A 118 6.01 8.45 -8.29
CA ALA A 118 6.81 7.53 -7.50
C ALA A 118 8.10 7.14 -8.25
N ILE A 119 8.06 6.98 -9.57
CA ILE A 119 9.25 6.78 -10.41
C ILE A 119 10.22 7.96 -10.26
N LYS A 120 9.75 9.20 -10.33
CA LYS A 120 10.58 10.38 -10.13
C LYS A 120 11.20 10.43 -8.72
N ALA A 121 10.50 9.90 -7.73
CA ALA A 121 10.97 9.80 -6.35
C ALA A 121 11.85 8.56 -6.08
N TYR A 122 11.94 7.64 -7.03
CA TYR A 122 12.55 6.32 -6.89
C TYR A 122 13.96 6.34 -6.29
N ASN A 123 14.84 7.21 -6.78
CA ASN A 123 16.22 7.31 -6.28
C ASN A 123 16.34 7.68 -4.80
N HIS A 124 15.22 7.99 -4.15
CA HIS A 124 15.14 8.32 -2.74
C HIS A 124 14.55 7.19 -1.89
N LEU A 125 14.12 6.09 -2.53
CA LEU A 125 13.68 4.88 -1.85
C LEU A 125 14.90 4.03 -1.47
N ASP A 126 14.78 3.22 -0.43
CA ASP A 126 15.78 2.20 -0.14
C ASP A 126 15.65 1.01 -1.11
N LEU A 127 16.71 0.23 -1.25
CA LEU A 127 16.82 -0.80 -2.26
C LEU A 127 15.66 -1.83 -2.25
N PRO A 128 15.22 -2.38 -1.11
CA PRO A 128 14.07 -3.29 -1.09
C PRO A 128 12.78 -2.65 -1.61
N LEU A 129 12.48 -1.40 -1.20
CA LEU A 129 11.30 -0.68 -1.66
C LEU A 129 11.39 -0.32 -3.15
N GLN A 130 12.60 -0.03 -3.66
CA GLN A 130 12.82 0.18 -5.09
C GLN A 130 12.43 -1.07 -5.89
N ARG A 131 12.87 -2.25 -5.46
CA ARG A 131 12.58 -3.52 -6.13
C ARG A 131 11.08 -3.82 -6.11
N VAL A 132 10.44 -3.76 -4.95
CA VAL A 132 8.99 -3.97 -4.83
C VAL A 132 8.23 -2.97 -5.70
N PHE A 133 8.67 -1.72 -5.70
CA PHE A 133 8.05 -0.68 -6.51
C PHE A 133 8.16 -0.98 -8.01
N LEU A 134 9.34 -1.36 -8.50
CA LEU A 134 9.55 -1.73 -9.90
C LEU A 134 8.69 -2.93 -10.31
N TRP A 135 8.53 -3.88 -9.42
CA TRP A 135 7.71 -5.06 -9.68
C TRP A 135 6.21 -4.75 -9.74
N LEU A 136 5.71 -3.93 -8.80
CA LEU A 136 4.29 -3.54 -8.76
C LEU A 136 3.94 -2.44 -9.76
N SER A 137 4.94 -1.70 -10.26
CA SER A 137 4.73 -0.53 -11.12
C SER A 137 3.86 -0.80 -12.35
N PRO A 138 4.01 -1.92 -13.06
CA PRO A 138 3.17 -2.24 -14.20
C PRO A 138 1.69 -2.36 -13.87
N TYR A 139 1.37 -2.85 -12.67
CA TYR A 139 -0.01 -3.11 -12.21
C TYR A 139 -0.67 -1.92 -11.54
N ALA A 140 0.12 -0.92 -11.18
CA ALA A 140 -0.43 0.32 -10.66
C ALA A 140 -1.04 1.20 -11.74
N HIS A 141 -0.82 0.88 -13.02
CA HIS A 141 -1.47 1.55 -14.13
C HIS A 141 -2.92 1.06 -14.26
N THR A 142 -3.86 1.98 -14.09
CA THR A 142 -5.29 1.63 -13.97
C THR A 142 -5.89 1.01 -15.21
N SER A 143 -5.36 1.29 -16.42
CA SER A 143 -5.87 0.72 -17.65
C SER A 143 -5.59 -0.77 -17.77
N ALA A 144 -4.35 -1.22 -17.52
CA ALA A 144 -4.02 -2.64 -17.54
C ALA A 144 -4.76 -3.42 -16.45
N TRP A 145 -4.76 -2.91 -15.22
CA TRP A 145 -5.49 -3.57 -14.13
C TRP A 145 -6.99 -3.68 -14.40
N THR A 146 -7.58 -2.64 -14.97
CA THR A 146 -8.99 -2.67 -15.39
C THR A 146 -9.22 -3.68 -16.51
N GLY A 147 -8.31 -3.73 -17.49
CA GLY A 147 -8.35 -4.70 -18.58
C GLY A 147 -8.19 -6.14 -18.11
N ILE A 148 -7.24 -6.41 -17.19
CA ILE A 148 -7.05 -7.74 -16.59
C ILE A 148 -8.31 -8.19 -15.85
N ARG A 149 -8.90 -7.33 -15.03
CA ARG A 149 -10.16 -7.65 -14.35
C ARG A 149 -11.30 -7.93 -15.32
N GLN A 150 -11.35 -7.18 -16.43
CA GLN A 150 -12.33 -7.42 -17.48
C GLN A 150 -12.11 -8.77 -18.18
N ALA A 151 -10.85 -9.09 -18.54
CA ALA A 151 -10.52 -10.39 -19.14
C ALA A 151 -10.92 -11.57 -18.23
N ILE A 152 -10.69 -11.46 -16.93
CA ILE A 152 -11.14 -12.47 -15.96
C ILE A 152 -12.67 -12.53 -15.88
N ALA A 153 -13.36 -11.39 -15.89
CA ALA A 153 -14.82 -11.36 -15.90
C ALA A 153 -15.41 -11.97 -17.18
N ASP A 154 -14.79 -11.70 -18.32
CA ASP A 154 -15.18 -12.26 -19.62
C ASP A 154 -14.92 -13.78 -19.67
N LEU A 155 -13.83 -14.25 -19.04
CA LEU A 155 -13.57 -15.69 -18.88
C LEU A 155 -14.66 -16.35 -18.06
N THR A 156 -15.00 -15.80 -16.90
CA THR A 156 -16.07 -16.37 -16.05
C THR A 156 -17.43 -16.38 -16.74
N ALA A 157 -17.70 -15.41 -17.63
CA ALA A 157 -18.92 -15.37 -18.42
C ALA A 157 -18.96 -16.45 -19.54
N GLN A 158 -17.84 -17.09 -19.85
CA GLN A 158 -17.76 -18.18 -20.84
C GLN A 158 -17.98 -19.57 -20.23
N GLU A 159 -18.24 -19.63 -18.92
CA GLU A 159 -18.60 -20.89 -18.27
C GLU A 159 -19.82 -21.52 -18.96
N ASN A 160 -19.70 -22.80 -19.27
CA ASN A 160 -20.76 -23.58 -19.87
C ASN A 160 -20.84 -24.96 -19.18
N ASP A 161 -21.99 -25.30 -18.62
CA ASP A 161 -22.25 -26.54 -17.91
C ASP A 161 -21.19 -26.89 -16.84
N GLY A 162 -20.74 -25.89 -16.08
CA GLY A 162 -19.73 -26.09 -15.04
C GLY A 162 -18.34 -26.31 -15.59
N ARG A 163 -18.01 -25.82 -16.79
CA ARG A 163 -16.70 -25.95 -17.42
C ARG A 163 -16.23 -24.64 -18.05
N LEU A 164 -14.93 -24.44 -17.98
CA LEU A 164 -14.18 -23.48 -18.81
C LEU A 164 -13.33 -24.28 -19.79
N GLU A 165 -13.58 -24.08 -21.06
CA GLU A 165 -12.81 -24.71 -22.12
C GLU A 165 -11.38 -24.17 -22.16
N ASN A 166 -10.41 -25.03 -22.50
CA ASN A 166 -9.00 -24.60 -22.64
C ASN A 166 -8.82 -23.39 -23.54
N THR A 167 -9.55 -23.31 -24.65
CA THR A 167 -9.50 -22.16 -25.58
C THR A 167 -9.91 -20.85 -24.93
N ALA A 168 -10.87 -20.87 -24.00
CA ALA A 168 -11.29 -19.69 -23.26
C ALA A 168 -10.21 -19.26 -22.25
N LEU A 169 -9.56 -20.20 -21.59
CA LEU A 169 -8.44 -19.97 -20.70
C LEU A 169 -7.25 -19.36 -21.44
N ILE A 170 -6.87 -19.94 -22.59
CA ILE A 170 -5.77 -19.41 -23.44
C ILE A 170 -6.12 -17.99 -23.91
N THR A 171 -7.33 -17.72 -24.39
CA THR A 171 -7.73 -16.38 -24.82
C THR A 171 -7.64 -15.36 -23.70
N CYS A 172 -8.03 -15.72 -22.49
CA CYS A 172 -7.86 -14.86 -21.30
C CYS A 172 -6.37 -14.62 -20.99
N ALA A 173 -5.56 -15.65 -21.03
CA ALA A 173 -4.12 -15.59 -20.80
C ALA A 173 -3.41 -14.70 -21.85
N GLU A 174 -3.76 -14.84 -23.14
CA GLU A 174 -3.27 -13.99 -24.24
C GLU A 174 -3.64 -12.52 -24.02
N GLU A 175 -4.86 -12.24 -23.59
CA GLU A 175 -5.30 -10.86 -23.32
C GLU A 175 -4.55 -10.27 -22.10
N ILE A 176 -4.34 -11.05 -21.04
CA ILE A 176 -3.53 -10.62 -19.88
C ILE A 176 -2.08 -10.36 -20.31
N ALA A 177 -1.49 -11.23 -21.09
CA ALA A 177 -0.13 -11.07 -21.62
C ALA A 177 -0.04 -9.81 -22.51
N ARG A 178 -1.00 -9.60 -23.41
CA ARG A 178 -1.07 -8.43 -24.29
C ARG A 178 -1.20 -7.12 -23.50
N LEU A 179 -2.08 -7.06 -22.50
CA LEU A 179 -2.25 -5.88 -21.64
C LEU A 179 -0.98 -5.58 -20.84
N SER A 180 -0.30 -6.62 -20.39
CA SER A 180 0.97 -6.48 -19.69
C SER A 180 2.08 -5.96 -20.60
N GLU A 181 2.12 -6.38 -21.87
CA GLU A 181 3.07 -5.88 -22.87
C GLU A 181 2.85 -4.40 -23.21
N GLU A 182 1.60 -3.95 -23.29
CA GLU A 182 1.28 -2.53 -23.51
C GLU A 182 1.83 -1.64 -22.36
N ASP A 183 1.80 -2.11 -21.13
CA ASP A 183 2.34 -1.37 -19.99
C ASP A 183 3.87 -1.55 -19.83
N ARG A 184 4.48 -2.48 -20.54
CA ARG A 184 5.93 -2.69 -20.54
C ARG A 184 6.72 -1.44 -20.99
N ALA A 185 6.09 -0.57 -21.78
CA ALA A 185 6.66 0.71 -22.17
C ALA A 185 7.00 1.59 -20.95
N LEU A 186 6.21 1.54 -19.88
CA LEU A 186 6.49 2.25 -18.65
C LEU A 186 7.69 1.64 -17.90
N TYR A 187 7.82 0.33 -17.93
CA TYR A 187 8.97 -0.38 -17.35
C TYR A 187 10.27 -0.02 -18.08
N TYR A 188 10.29 0.00 -19.41
CA TYR A 188 11.45 0.46 -20.18
C TYR A 188 11.78 1.93 -19.93
N TYR A 189 10.77 2.75 -19.70
CA TYR A 189 10.99 4.14 -19.29
C TYR A 189 11.72 4.22 -17.94
N ILE A 190 11.39 3.35 -17.01
CA ILE A 190 12.06 3.24 -15.70
C ILE A 190 13.51 2.78 -15.89
N GLU A 191 13.77 1.76 -16.70
CA GLU A 191 15.11 1.28 -17.01
C GLU A 191 15.96 2.35 -17.70
N ALA A 192 15.39 3.11 -18.62
CA ALA A 192 16.07 4.18 -19.34
C ALA A 192 16.57 5.30 -18.41
N PHE A 193 16.01 5.44 -17.22
CA PHE A 193 16.50 6.36 -16.19
C PHE A 193 17.68 5.80 -15.35
N GLY A 194 18.27 4.68 -15.76
CA GLY A 194 19.41 4.07 -15.07
C GLY A 194 19.03 3.43 -13.75
N LEU A 195 17.77 3.12 -13.59
CA LEU A 195 17.28 2.34 -12.49
C LEU A 195 17.57 0.87 -12.83
N GLU A 196 18.73 0.37 -12.41
CA GLU A 196 19.04 -1.05 -12.56
C GLU A 196 17.94 -1.88 -11.89
N SER A 197 17.05 -2.43 -12.72
CA SER A 197 16.23 -3.52 -12.26
C SER A 197 17.18 -4.70 -12.04
N GLY A 198 17.46 -5.04 -10.82
CA GLY A 198 18.16 -6.29 -10.52
C GLY A 198 17.28 -7.51 -10.80
N ALA A 199 16.28 -7.39 -11.65
CA ALA A 199 15.30 -8.40 -11.92
C ALA A 199 15.65 -9.12 -13.22
N ASP A 200 16.45 -10.19 -13.10
CA ASP A 200 16.45 -11.25 -14.08
C ASP A 200 15.08 -11.98 -14.12
N ALA A 201 14.19 -11.74 -13.15
CA ALA A 201 12.82 -12.22 -13.12
C ALA A 201 11.86 -11.03 -12.99
N ASN A 202 11.22 -10.75 -14.08
CA ASN A 202 10.26 -9.68 -14.23
C ASN A 202 8.88 -10.33 -14.43
N ILE A 203 7.87 -9.81 -13.73
CA ILE A 203 6.51 -10.33 -13.82
C ILE A 203 5.95 -10.26 -15.24
N PHE A 204 6.42 -9.34 -16.10
CA PHE A 204 6.04 -9.34 -17.50
C PHE A 204 6.51 -10.58 -18.25
N ASP A 205 7.72 -11.08 -17.95
CA ASP A 205 8.22 -12.28 -18.56
C ASP A 205 7.39 -13.49 -18.12
N ALA A 206 7.00 -13.54 -16.84
CA ALA A 206 6.08 -14.56 -16.34
C ALA A 206 4.69 -14.47 -17.00
N LEU A 207 4.15 -13.25 -17.17
CA LEU A 207 2.85 -13.06 -17.82
C LEU A 207 2.90 -13.27 -19.33
N ALA A 208 4.03 -12.99 -19.98
CA ALA A 208 4.21 -13.28 -21.41
C ALA A 208 4.17 -14.78 -21.70
N THR A 209 4.61 -15.61 -20.74
CA THR A 209 4.57 -17.09 -20.86
C THR A 209 3.26 -17.71 -20.34
N LEU A 210 2.33 -16.90 -19.86
CA LEU A 210 1.06 -17.39 -19.30
C LEU A 210 0.21 -18.20 -20.30
N PRO A 211 0.12 -17.85 -21.60
CA PRO A 211 -0.61 -18.65 -22.58
C PRO A 211 -0.04 -20.06 -22.73
N GLU A 212 1.28 -20.19 -22.88
CA GLU A 212 1.97 -21.49 -22.98
C GLU A 212 1.83 -22.29 -21.70
N TYR A 213 1.89 -21.63 -20.55
CA TYR A 213 1.65 -22.25 -19.26
C TYR A 213 0.23 -22.84 -19.18
N VAL A 214 -0.79 -22.07 -19.58
CA VAL A 214 -2.20 -22.51 -19.58
C VAL A 214 -2.40 -23.68 -20.54
N GLU A 215 -1.83 -23.62 -21.74
CA GLU A 215 -1.91 -24.71 -22.73
C GLU A 215 -1.29 -26.01 -22.20
N ALA A 216 -0.15 -25.91 -21.51
CA ALA A 216 0.57 -27.06 -20.97
C ALA A 216 -0.11 -27.68 -19.75
N ASN A 217 -0.63 -26.88 -18.84
CA ASN A 217 -1.13 -27.35 -17.55
C ASN A 217 -2.65 -27.58 -17.51
N PHE A 218 -3.43 -26.97 -18.41
CA PHE A 218 -4.88 -27.09 -18.46
C PHE A 218 -5.40 -27.52 -19.83
N PRO A 219 -4.85 -28.59 -20.46
CA PRO A 219 -5.18 -28.97 -21.83
C PRO A 219 -6.67 -29.36 -22.00
N ASP A 220 -7.30 -29.88 -20.95
CA ASP A 220 -8.69 -30.27 -20.94
C ASP A 220 -9.65 -29.16 -20.41
N GLY A 221 -9.09 -27.94 -20.14
CA GLY A 221 -9.81 -26.88 -19.49
C GLY A 221 -9.97 -27.11 -17.99
N LEU A 222 -10.91 -26.39 -17.35
CA LEU A 222 -11.20 -26.50 -15.92
C LEU A 222 -12.67 -26.84 -15.69
N SER A 223 -12.96 -27.69 -14.70
CA SER A 223 -14.30 -27.86 -14.20
C SER A 223 -14.61 -26.81 -13.10
N ILE A 224 -15.83 -26.31 -13.08
CA ILE A 224 -16.28 -25.34 -12.10
C ILE A 224 -17.35 -25.97 -11.24
N GLU A 225 -17.15 -25.90 -9.95
CA GLU A 225 -18.12 -26.31 -8.95
C GLU A 225 -18.63 -25.09 -8.20
N HIS A 226 -19.93 -24.83 -8.32
CA HIS A 226 -20.62 -23.80 -7.55
C HIS A 226 -21.22 -24.40 -6.29
N THR A 227 -20.93 -23.77 -5.17
CA THR A 227 -21.56 -24.08 -3.88
C THR A 227 -22.47 -22.95 -3.46
N GLU A 228 -23.27 -23.13 -2.41
CA GLU A 228 -24.14 -22.06 -1.89
C GLU A 228 -23.34 -20.78 -1.54
N ASN A 229 -22.11 -20.95 -1.11
CA ASN A 229 -21.28 -19.85 -0.56
C ASN A 229 -19.99 -19.61 -1.34
N GLY A 230 -19.82 -20.18 -2.52
CA GLY A 230 -18.55 -20.02 -3.22
C GLY A 230 -18.47 -20.73 -4.56
N VAL A 231 -17.27 -20.71 -5.11
CA VAL A 231 -16.91 -21.34 -6.39
C VAL A 231 -15.54 -21.96 -6.29
N SER A 232 -15.33 -23.08 -6.93
CA SER A 232 -14.01 -23.67 -7.12
C SER A 232 -13.79 -24.09 -8.56
N TRP A 233 -12.55 -23.95 -9.03
CA TRP A 233 -12.10 -24.37 -10.34
C TRP A 233 -11.13 -25.54 -10.15
N GLN A 234 -11.39 -26.63 -10.85
CA GLN A 234 -10.67 -27.89 -10.68
C GLN A 234 -9.98 -28.29 -11.97
N ASN A 235 -8.74 -28.73 -11.86
CA ASN A 235 -8.02 -29.49 -12.89
C ASN A 235 -7.95 -30.95 -12.46
N GLY A 236 -8.88 -31.76 -12.93
CA GLY A 236 -9.04 -33.14 -12.41
C GLY A 236 -9.46 -33.14 -10.95
N GLU A 237 -8.61 -33.66 -10.07
CA GLU A 237 -8.84 -33.69 -8.60
C GLU A 237 -8.18 -32.49 -7.87
N GLU A 238 -7.42 -31.68 -8.58
CA GLU A 238 -6.67 -30.56 -8.00
C GLU A 238 -7.47 -29.25 -8.09
N THR A 239 -7.56 -28.53 -6.97
CA THR A 239 -8.20 -27.21 -6.93
C THR A 239 -7.20 -26.13 -7.36
N VAL A 240 -7.46 -25.51 -8.51
CA VAL A 240 -6.64 -24.43 -9.06
C VAL A 240 -7.03 -23.09 -8.46
N PHE A 241 -8.33 -22.84 -8.28
CA PHE A 241 -8.85 -21.63 -7.67
C PHE A 241 -10.02 -21.97 -6.77
N SER A 242 -10.13 -21.30 -5.64
CA SER A 242 -11.36 -21.33 -4.85
C SER A 242 -11.66 -19.99 -4.23
N TYR A 243 -12.94 -19.69 -4.15
CA TYR A 243 -13.51 -18.59 -3.37
C TYR A 243 -14.66 -19.12 -2.54
N ALA A 244 -14.68 -18.78 -1.27
CA ALA A 244 -15.80 -19.09 -0.38
C ALA A 244 -16.07 -17.91 0.55
N GLU A 245 -17.34 -17.67 0.85
CA GLU A 245 -17.77 -16.67 1.84
C GLU A 245 -18.71 -17.32 2.84
N ALA A 246 -18.36 -17.29 4.12
CA ALA A 246 -19.18 -17.80 5.20
C ALA A 246 -19.01 -16.93 6.46
N ASP A 247 -20.12 -16.54 7.08
CA ASP A 247 -20.13 -15.77 8.33
C ASP A 247 -19.28 -14.48 8.28
N GLY A 248 -19.30 -13.79 7.12
CA GLY A 248 -18.50 -12.56 6.89
C GLY A 248 -17.01 -12.81 6.72
N THR A 249 -16.60 -14.07 6.58
CA THR A 249 -15.23 -14.47 6.26
C THR A 249 -15.17 -14.86 4.79
N GLN A 250 -14.25 -14.24 4.05
CA GLN A 250 -13.93 -14.53 2.67
C GLN A 250 -12.61 -15.31 2.64
N VAL A 251 -12.60 -16.42 1.94
CA VAL A 251 -11.40 -17.25 1.71
C VAL A 251 -11.19 -17.35 0.21
N VAL A 252 -9.98 -17.04 -0.21
CA VAL A 252 -9.54 -17.16 -1.62
C VAL A 252 -8.29 -18.01 -1.65
N SER A 253 -8.21 -18.93 -2.60
CA SER A 253 -6.95 -19.62 -2.92
C SER A 253 -6.75 -19.69 -4.43
N LEU A 254 -5.50 -19.64 -4.84
CA LEU A 254 -5.05 -19.84 -6.22
C LEU A 254 -3.80 -20.71 -6.15
N HIS A 255 -3.83 -21.85 -6.83
CA HIS A 255 -2.71 -22.74 -6.98
C HIS A 255 -2.44 -22.94 -8.46
N LEU A 256 -1.34 -22.40 -8.93
CA LEU A 256 -0.83 -22.62 -10.29
C LEU A 256 0.48 -23.39 -10.14
N PRO A 257 0.51 -24.69 -10.47
CA PRO A 257 1.68 -25.54 -10.29
C PRO A 257 2.95 -24.92 -10.87
N ASP A 258 4.06 -24.96 -10.10
CA ASP A 258 5.37 -24.42 -10.48
C ASP A 258 5.38 -22.91 -10.81
N LEU A 259 4.30 -22.16 -10.52
CA LEU A 259 4.23 -20.73 -10.79
C LEU A 259 3.93 -19.92 -9.53
N VAL A 260 2.79 -20.18 -8.88
CA VAL A 260 2.36 -19.43 -7.70
C VAL A 260 1.37 -20.20 -6.85
N ASP A 261 1.58 -20.13 -5.54
CA ASP A 261 0.60 -20.44 -4.51
C ASP A 261 0.17 -19.15 -3.81
N PHE A 262 -1.12 -18.88 -3.83
CA PHE A 262 -1.69 -17.73 -3.13
C PHE A 262 -2.87 -18.17 -2.29
N SER A 263 -2.93 -17.69 -1.07
CA SER A 263 -4.10 -17.82 -0.22
C SER A 263 -4.39 -16.53 0.53
N ALA A 264 -5.67 -16.22 0.72
CA ALA A 264 -6.11 -15.09 1.51
C ALA A 264 -7.34 -15.46 2.32
N THR A 265 -7.34 -15.09 3.59
CA THR A 265 -8.51 -15.14 4.46
C THR A 265 -8.77 -13.73 4.97
N LEU A 266 -9.95 -13.20 4.70
CA LEU A 266 -10.35 -11.86 5.08
C LEU A 266 -11.66 -11.93 5.86
N ARG A 267 -11.74 -11.20 6.95
CA ARG A 267 -12.97 -11.07 7.75
C ARG A 267 -13.16 -9.64 8.19
N ARG A 268 -14.36 -9.15 8.00
CA ARG A 268 -14.76 -7.84 8.51
C ARG A 268 -15.96 -8.00 9.44
N ASP A 269 -15.81 -7.49 10.65
CA ASP A 269 -16.92 -7.30 11.58
C ASP A 269 -17.08 -5.80 11.93
N ALA A 270 -17.97 -5.51 12.88
CA ALA A 270 -18.23 -4.12 13.26
C ALA A 270 -17.03 -3.39 13.89
N LEU A 271 -16.06 -4.11 14.45
CA LEU A 271 -14.97 -3.56 15.23
C LEU A 271 -13.59 -3.78 14.60
N LEU A 272 -13.42 -4.90 13.89
CA LEU A 272 -12.13 -5.31 13.34
C LEU A 272 -12.26 -5.73 11.88
N PHE A 273 -11.20 -5.43 11.14
CA PHE A 273 -10.87 -6.02 9.85
C PHE A 273 -9.64 -6.90 10.03
N THR A 274 -9.81 -8.21 9.92
CA THR A 274 -8.74 -9.19 10.10
C THR A 274 -8.43 -9.88 8.80
N GLY A 275 -7.17 -10.26 8.62
CA GLY A 275 -6.76 -10.99 7.44
C GLY A 275 -5.44 -11.71 7.61
N ALA A 276 -5.29 -12.75 6.80
CA ALA A 276 -4.03 -13.42 6.54
C ALA A 276 -3.92 -13.64 5.03
N LEU A 277 -2.75 -13.34 4.48
CA LEU A 277 -2.42 -13.58 3.08
C LEU A 277 -1.08 -14.31 3.04
N SER A 278 -0.98 -15.30 2.18
CA SER A 278 0.27 -16.00 1.88
C SER A 278 0.45 -16.06 0.38
N LEU A 279 1.64 -15.73 -0.08
CA LEU A 279 2.07 -15.83 -1.47
C LEU A 279 3.38 -16.59 -1.49
N GLN A 280 3.47 -17.61 -2.33
CA GLN A 280 4.68 -18.37 -2.57
C GLN A 280 4.93 -18.46 -4.08
N SER A 281 6.10 -18.06 -4.51
CA SER A 281 6.56 -18.15 -5.90
C SER A 281 8.08 -18.15 -5.94
N ASP A 282 8.66 -18.41 -7.10
CA ASP A 282 10.12 -18.38 -7.30
C ASP A 282 10.73 -16.99 -7.08
N VAL A 283 9.92 -15.93 -7.20
CA VAL A 283 10.41 -14.54 -7.14
C VAL A 283 10.10 -13.84 -5.82
N LEU A 284 9.05 -14.24 -5.11
CA LEU A 284 8.61 -13.64 -3.87
C LEU A 284 7.83 -14.63 -3.02
N ASN A 285 8.26 -14.77 -1.77
CA ASN A 285 7.48 -15.40 -0.72
C ASN A 285 7.04 -14.30 0.25
N ALA A 286 5.76 -14.22 0.54
CA ALA A 286 5.23 -13.18 1.41
C ALA A 286 4.09 -13.70 2.28
N ASP A 287 4.21 -13.46 3.58
CA ASP A 287 3.16 -13.70 4.55
C ASP A 287 2.74 -12.36 5.19
N VAL A 288 1.46 -12.08 5.15
CA VAL A 288 0.88 -10.88 5.76
C VAL A 288 -0.23 -11.32 6.69
N SER A 289 -0.20 -10.86 7.92
CA SER A 289 -1.29 -11.05 8.87
C SER A 289 -1.63 -9.73 9.55
N PHE A 290 -2.92 -9.50 9.76
CA PHE A 290 -3.36 -8.27 10.40
C PHE A 290 -4.69 -8.41 11.12
N SER A 291 -4.87 -7.55 12.11
CA SER A 291 -6.14 -7.27 12.77
C SER A 291 -6.19 -5.76 12.98
N LEU A 292 -6.95 -5.05 12.17
CA LEU A 292 -7.02 -3.60 12.16
C LEU A 292 -8.37 -3.11 12.64
N PRO A 293 -8.46 -1.92 13.28
CA PRO A 293 -9.75 -1.35 13.65
C PRO A 293 -10.62 -1.11 12.43
N ALA A 294 -11.88 -1.57 12.46
CA ALA A 294 -12.86 -1.33 11.41
C ALA A 294 -13.68 -0.05 11.66
N SER A 295 -13.59 0.51 12.87
CA SER A 295 -14.32 1.72 13.27
C SER A 295 -13.55 2.52 14.32
N TYR A 296 -13.90 3.79 14.44
CA TYR A 296 -13.42 4.66 15.51
C TYR A 296 -14.56 4.86 16.56
N PRO A 297 -14.29 5.00 17.86
CA PRO A 297 -12.98 4.94 18.51
C PRO A 297 -12.38 3.53 18.53
N VAL A 298 -11.05 3.45 18.43
CA VAL A 298 -10.30 2.19 18.56
C VAL A 298 -10.49 1.66 19.98
N THR A 299 -11.09 0.48 20.12
CA THR A 299 -11.40 -0.11 21.44
C THR A 299 -10.71 -1.43 21.69
N LEU A 300 -10.16 -2.05 20.65
CA LEU A 300 -9.49 -3.33 20.70
C LEU A 300 -8.02 -3.22 20.30
N PRO A 301 -7.15 -4.08 20.83
CA PRO A 301 -5.80 -4.22 20.32
C PRO A 301 -5.81 -4.58 18.84
N PHE A 302 -4.82 -4.10 18.12
CA PHE A 302 -4.64 -4.39 16.70
C PHE A 302 -3.18 -4.69 16.38
N TYR A 303 -2.95 -5.37 15.29
CA TYR A 303 -1.61 -5.68 14.81
C TYR A 303 -1.56 -5.76 13.30
N ALA A 304 -0.35 -5.64 12.76
CA ALA A 304 -0.03 -5.98 11.38
C ALA A 304 1.39 -6.54 11.32
N GLN A 305 1.56 -7.64 10.62
CA GLN A 305 2.86 -8.25 10.36
C GLN A 305 3.00 -8.53 8.88
N ILE A 306 4.18 -8.24 8.35
CA ILE A 306 4.57 -8.48 6.96
C ILE A 306 5.93 -9.15 7.00
N ASP A 307 6.01 -10.35 6.46
CA ASP A 307 7.25 -11.10 6.24
C ASP A 307 7.32 -11.41 4.75
N ALA A 308 8.36 -10.91 4.08
CA ALA A 308 8.53 -11.12 2.66
C ALA A 308 10.01 -11.33 2.34
N ASP A 309 10.30 -12.42 1.65
CA ASP A 309 11.62 -12.83 1.21
C ASP A 309 11.59 -13.18 -0.28
N GLY A 310 12.71 -13.03 -0.95
CA GLY A 310 12.86 -13.41 -2.34
C GLY A 310 13.73 -12.43 -3.13
N MET A 311 13.85 -12.67 -4.43
CA MET A 311 14.69 -11.84 -5.31
C MET A 311 14.29 -10.38 -5.32
N MET A 312 13.01 -10.10 -5.03
CA MET A 312 12.45 -8.75 -5.04
C MET A 312 12.75 -7.93 -3.78
N THR A 313 12.92 -8.60 -2.65
CA THR A 313 13.13 -7.94 -1.35
C THR A 313 14.62 -7.74 -1.03
N GLY A 314 15.52 -8.40 -1.79
CA GLY A 314 16.96 -8.44 -1.53
C GLY A 314 17.31 -9.43 -0.42
N ASP A 315 18.61 -9.50 -0.10
CA ASP A 315 19.16 -10.50 0.82
C ASP A 315 18.60 -10.41 2.25
N ASP A 316 18.16 -9.23 2.67
CA ASP A 316 17.65 -8.98 4.03
C ASP A 316 16.13 -9.18 4.17
N GLY A 317 15.40 -9.39 3.08
CA GLY A 317 13.94 -9.46 3.10
C GLY A 317 13.25 -8.17 3.56
N ILE A 318 11.94 -8.24 3.76
CA ILE A 318 11.11 -7.20 4.40
C ILE A 318 10.40 -7.82 5.59
N HIS A 319 10.79 -7.44 6.79
CA HIS A 319 10.21 -7.94 8.03
C HIS A 319 9.68 -6.77 8.85
N LEU A 320 8.35 -6.63 8.92
CA LEU A 320 7.71 -5.54 9.64
C LEU A 320 6.64 -6.12 10.59
N ALA A 321 6.71 -5.73 11.84
CA ALA A 321 5.68 -6.09 12.81
C ALA A 321 5.27 -4.84 13.60
N PHE A 322 3.96 -4.65 13.71
CA PHE A 322 3.33 -3.55 14.44
C PHE A 322 2.27 -4.09 15.38
N GLU A 323 2.22 -3.52 16.57
CA GLU A 323 1.14 -3.73 17.53
C GLU A 323 0.56 -2.39 17.94
N GLY A 324 -0.73 -2.37 18.20
CA GLY A 324 -1.41 -1.16 18.63
C GLY A 324 -2.49 -1.44 19.67
N GLU A 325 -2.72 -0.45 20.52
CA GLU A 325 -3.77 -0.49 21.54
C GLU A 325 -4.33 0.90 21.78
N ALA A 326 -5.57 0.97 22.22
CA ALA A 326 -6.18 2.20 22.68
C ALA A 326 -6.26 2.24 24.19
N GLN A 327 -5.88 3.38 24.76
CA GLN A 327 -5.96 3.68 26.19
C GLN A 327 -6.71 5.00 26.38
N GLY A 328 -8.04 4.93 26.45
CA GLY A 328 -8.90 6.12 26.49
C GLY A 328 -8.84 6.93 25.19
N ASP A 329 -8.36 8.17 25.26
CA ASP A 329 -8.18 9.07 24.13
C ASP A 329 -6.83 8.90 23.39
N THR A 330 -6.07 7.88 23.77
CA THR A 330 -4.70 7.68 23.29
C THR A 330 -4.60 6.36 22.56
N VAL A 331 -4.06 6.37 21.33
CA VAL A 331 -3.70 5.18 20.57
C VAL A 331 -2.18 5.05 20.60
N ILE A 332 -1.70 3.89 21.02
CA ILE A 332 -0.29 3.57 21.09
C ILE A 332 0.00 2.54 20.00
N ILE A 333 0.94 2.84 19.10
CA ILE A 333 1.37 1.95 18.04
C ILE A 333 2.85 1.65 18.27
N ARG A 334 3.20 0.37 18.33
CA ARG A 334 4.57 -0.08 18.49
C ARG A 334 5.05 -0.79 17.23
N ARG A 335 6.18 -0.35 16.69
CA ARG A 335 6.97 -1.19 15.79
C ARG A 335 7.83 -2.09 16.65
N ILE A 336 7.67 -3.38 16.50
CA ILE A 336 8.40 -4.40 17.24
C ILE A 336 9.35 -5.14 16.29
N GLN A 337 10.32 -5.85 16.85
CA GLN A 337 11.13 -6.79 16.07
C GLN A 337 10.25 -7.95 15.58
N PRO A 338 10.54 -8.55 14.41
CA PRO A 338 9.74 -9.66 13.87
C PRO A 338 9.63 -10.86 14.82
N ASP A 339 10.64 -11.09 15.64
CA ASP A 339 10.64 -12.13 16.67
C ASP A 339 9.95 -11.74 17.97
N HIS A 340 9.28 -10.58 18.01
CA HIS A 340 8.62 -9.99 19.18
C HIS A 340 9.53 -9.76 20.40
N SER A 341 10.86 -9.80 20.22
CA SER A 341 11.82 -9.70 21.33
C SER A 341 11.94 -8.30 21.90
N ALA A 342 11.70 -7.26 21.10
CA ALA A 342 11.87 -5.87 21.54
C ALA A 342 11.04 -4.86 20.75
N THR A 343 10.67 -3.76 21.39
CA THR A 343 10.05 -2.60 20.77
C THR A 343 11.12 -1.68 20.19
N MET A 344 11.07 -1.46 18.90
CA MET A 344 11.98 -0.58 18.16
C MET A 344 11.53 0.89 18.23
N MET A 345 10.22 1.13 18.11
CA MET A 345 9.63 2.46 18.13
C MET A 345 8.22 2.40 18.74
N THR A 346 7.90 3.39 19.54
CA THR A 346 6.54 3.63 20.01
C THR A 346 6.04 4.94 19.46
N LEU A 347 4.92 4.91 18.75
CA LEU A 347 4.20 6.07 18.28
C LEU A 347 2.96 6.22 19.16
N THR A 348 2.80 7.40 19.76
CA THR A 348 1.65 7.71 20.59
C THR A 348 0.83 8.80 19.91
N VAL A 349 -0.42 8.48 19.61
CA VAL A 349 -1.39 9.39 19.00
C VAL A 349 -2.44 9.71 20.05
N LYS A 350 -2.40 10.93 20.58
CA LYS A 350 -3.42 11.42 21.50
C LYS A 350 -4.51 12.15 20.71
N VAL A 351 -5.72 11.61 20.77
CA VAL A 351 -6.89 12.26 20.17
C VAL A 351 -7.34 13.38 21.09
N ILE A 352 -7.39 14.59 20.55
CA ILE A 352 -7.76 15.80 21.29
C ILE A 352 -9.26 16.06 21.14
N GLN A 353 -9.78 15.87 19.94
CA GLN A 353 -11.16 16.13 19.60
C GLN A 353 -11.63 15.25 18.45
N VAL A 354 -12.87 14.81 18.54
CA VAL A 354 -13.64 14.21 17.43
C VAL A 354 -14.87 15.06 17.22
N ALA A 355 -15.15 15.45 15.99
CA ALA A 355 -16.32 16.25 15.63
C ALA A 355 -16.85 15.79 14.27
N GLU A 356 -18.12 16.03 14.01
CA GLU A 356 -18.65 15.87 12.66
C GLU A 356 -17.85 16.71 11.68
N GLY A 357 -17.49 16.13 10.54
CA GLY A 357 -16.68 16.82 9.54
C GLY A 357 -16.95 16.28 8.14
N THR A 358 -16.93 17.18 7.19
CA THR A 358 -16.95 16.86 5.77
C THR A 358 -15.71 17.42 5.12
N VAL A 359 -15.21 16.70 4.13
CA VAL A 359 -14.11 17.21 3.30
C VAL A 359 -14.63 18.41 2.51
N LYS A 360 -13.97 19.55 2.64
CA LYS A 360 -14.30 20.77 1.92
C LYS A 360 -13.07 21.24 1.15
N TYR A 361 -13.22 21.41 -0.14
CA TYR A 361 -12.20 21.96 -1.00
C TYR A 361 -12.55 23.36 -1.46
N ALA A 362 -11.56 24.23 -1.45
CA ALA A 362 -11.66 25.51 -2.13
C ALA A 362 -11.33 25.33 -3.63
N PRO A 363 -11.85 26.17 -4.54
CA PRO A 363 -11.51 26.10 -5.96
C PRO A 363 -10.00 26.17 -6.23
N GLU A 364 -9.26 26.88 -5.40
CA GLU A 364 -7.79 26.97 -5.44
C GLU A 364 -7.09 25.66 -5.08
N ASP A 365 -7.72 24.75 -4.36
CA ASP A 365 -7.14 23.44 -4.02
C ASP A 365 -6.95 22.55 -5.25
N VAL A 366 -7.72 22.77 -6.31
CA VAL A 366 -7.58 22.05 -7.59
C VAL A 366 -6.68 22.78 -8.60
N GLN A 367 -6.15 23.95 -8.21
CA GLN A 367 -5.21 24.73 -9.01
C GLN A 367 -3.82 24.60 -8.38
N GLY A 368 -2.96 23.84 -9.01
CA GLY A 368 -1.61 23.60 -8.50
C GLY A 368 -0.65 23.15 -9.59
N THR A 369 0.61 23.08 -9.21
CA THR A 369 1.66 22.56 -10.09
C THR A 369 1.54 21.05 -10.16
N ASN A 370 1.27 20.51 -11.35
CA ASN A 370 1.35 19.07 -11.57
C ASN A 370 2.81 18.62 -11.42
N VAL A 371 3.09 17.78 -10.44
CA VAL A 371 4.44 17.29 -10.14
C VAL A 371 5.08 16.55 -11.32
N LEU A 372 4.29 16.01 -12.23
CA LEU A 372 4.77 15.33 -13.44
C LEU A 372 5.29 16.31 -14.50
N SER A 373 4.81 17.55 -14.49
CA SER A 373 5.32 18.59 -15.39
C SER A 373 6.66 19.20 -14.93
N VAL A 374 7.09 18.89 -13.71
CA VAL A 374 8.33 19.39 -13.12
C VAL A 374 9.45 18.37 -13.35
N ASP A 375 10.60 18.80 -13.81
CA ASP A 375 11.74 17.91 -13.98
C ASP A 375 12.25 17.35 -12.63
N GLY A 376 12.98 16.24 -12.67
CA GLY A 376 13.43 15.54 -11.46
C GLY A 376 14.25 16.43 -10.50
N PRO A 377 15.24 17.22 -10.97
CA PRO A 377 15.99 18.15 -10.14
C PRO A 377 15.10 19.21 -9.48
N ALA A 378 14.21 19.85 -10.23
CA ALA A 378 13.30 20.85 -9.70
C ALA A 378 12.31 20.25 -8.70
N LEU A 379 11.80 19.04 -8.95
CA LEU A 379 10.97 18.32 -7.99
C LEU A 379 11.73 18.00 -6.69
N ALA A 380 12.98 17.55 -6.80
CA ALA A 380 13.83 17.28 -5.65
C ALA A 380 14.09 18.56 -4.83
N GLU A 381 14.29 19.70 -5.50
CA GLU A 381 14.43 21.00 -4.84
C GLU A 381 13.13 21.41 -4.10
N LEU A 382 11.97 21.29 -4.76
CA LEU A 382 10.67 21.60 -4.16
C LEU A 382 10.42 20.74 -2.91
N LEU A 383 10.58 19.43 -3.03
CA LEU A 383 10.42 18.50 -1.90
C LEU A 383 11.47 18.74 -0.80
N GLY A 384 12.67 19.18 -1.18
CA GLY A 384 13.75 19.54 -0.26
C GLY A 384 13.51 20.83 0.52
N ARG A 385 12.52 21.68 0.13
CA ARG A 385 12.12 22.88 0.88
C ARG A 385 11.21 22.55 2.06
N ILE A 386 10.46 21.43 1.97
CA ILE A 386 9.54 21.04 3.04
C ILE A 386 10.34 20.65 4.29
N GLY A 387 10.18 21.39 5.36
CA GLY A 387 10.84 21.16 6.65
C GLY A 387 12.25 21.81 6.76
N LYS A 388 12.59 22.75 5.89
CA LYS A 388 13.72 23.67 6.10
C LYS A 388 13.22 24.92 6.82
#